data_04e780783dd7db59d8183c1ad8deb053
#
_entry.id   04e780783dd7db59d8183c1ad8deb053
#
_cell.length_a   1.000
_cell.length_b   1.000
_cell.length_c   1.000
_cell.angle_alpha   90.00
_cell.angle_beta   90.00
_cell.angle_gamma   90.00
#
_symmetry.space_group_name_H-M   'P 1'
#
loop_
_entity.id
_entity.type
_entity.pdbx_description
1 polymer ?
#
loop_
_entity_poly.entity_id
_entity_poly.type
_entity_poly.pdbx_seq_one_letter_code
_entity_poly.pdbx_strand_id
1 'polypeptide(L)'
;SKTVTAVLRMNGHRFTHIFTVDRREKREGDSSVWKIRDGLFVTIPVSGTRVNEFSVGGVVAPVGADQTTPTEYVLFPGVYSFKPEGLGAYVDAPSATVVIENGARSSSYETASVHFDGTLNAELRGEALRAMRGAVQECATLGTNMKAGCPSEVRSANISELVASTLPATVENGSKEGSYVGSDAVISVRDTSGAALGAQPRDLIIKTTATVELSDAGVPVTDIDGKPVISVML
;
A
#
# COMPACT_ATOMS: atom_id res chain seq x y z
N SER A 1 -17.58 36.20 30.70
CA SER A 1 -17.62 34.80 30.30
C SER A 1 -18.19 33.93 31.41
N LYS A 2 -18.81 32.82 31.03
CA LYS A 2 -19.28 31.75 31.94
C LYS A 2 -18.88 30.40 31.37
N THR A 3 -18.77 29.43 32.26
CA THR A 3 -18.49 28.04 31.88
C THR A 3 -19.79 27.22 31.94
N VAL A 4 -20.05 26.44 30.91
CA VAL A 4 -21.21 25.54 30.82
C VAL A 4 -20.71 24.13 30.59
N THR A 5 -21.08 23.21 31.47
CA THR A 5 -20.78 21.79 31.31
C THR A 5 -21.94 21.10 30.63
N ALA A 6 -21.68 20.48 29.46
CA ALA A 6 -22.65 19.70 28.72
C ALA A 6 -22.28 18.21 28.72
N VAL A 7 -23.28 17.35 28.92
CA VAL A 7 -23.14 15.91 28.76
C VAL A 7 -23.74 15.52 27.42
N LEU A 8 -22.92 15.01 26.54
CA LEU A 8 -23.29 14.66 25.18
C LEU A 8 -23.35 13.13 25.05
N ARG A 9 -24.19 12.64 24.14
CA ARG A 9 -24.27 11.22 23.77
C ARG A 9 -24.22 11.09 22.25
N MET A 10 -23.39 10.18 21.76
CA MET A 10 -23.31 9.88 20.35
C MET A 10 -22.99 8.39 20.17
N ASN A 11 -23.80 7.68 19.38
CA ASN A 11 -23.64 6.24 19.09
C ASN A 11 -23.39 5.37 20.34
N GLY A 12 -24.10 5.66 21.43
CA GLY A 12 -23.97 4.94 22.71
C GLY A 12 -22.84 5.43 23.62
N HIS A 13 -21.92 6.23 23.14
CA HIS A 13 -20.85 6.85 23.93
C HIS A 13 -21.34 8.11 24.62
N ARG A 14 -20.95 8.28 25.89
CA ARG A 14 -21.28 9.47 26.70
C ARG A 14 -19.97 10.18 27.02
N PHE A 15 -19.93 11.49 26.72
CA PHE A 15 -18.79 12.34 27.03
C PHE A 15 -19.26 13.68 27.58
N THR A 16 -18.39 14.33 28.34
CA THR A 16 -18.64 15.63 28.95
C THR A 16 -17.76 16.68 28.29
N HIS A 17 -18.36 17.79 27.88
CA HIS A 17 -17.64 18.93 27.34
C HIS A 17 -17.91 20.20 28.15
N ILE A 18 -16.88 21.01 28.31
CA ILE A 18 -16.96 22.29 29.01
C ILE A 18 -16.84 23.41 27.98
N PHE A 19 -17.90 24.16 27.81
CA PHE A 19 -17.95 25.32 26.94
C PHE A 19 -17.62 26.59 27.72
N THR A 20 -16.82 27.47 27.14
CA THR A 20 -16.76 28.87 27.53
C THR A 20 -17.78 29.64 26.70
N VAL A 21 -18.68 30.36 27.36
CA VAL A 21 -19.69 31.19 26.71
C VAL A 21 -19.51 32.65 27.12
N ASP A 22 -19.55 33.53 26.13
CA ASP A 22 -19.48 34.97 26.33
C ASP A 22 -20.84 35.60 26.09
N ARG A 23 -21.18 36.57 26.90
CA ARG A 23 -22.38 37.38 26.71
C ARG A 23 -22.11 38.41 25.60
N ARG A 24 -22.90 38.39 24.54
CA ARG A 24 -22.84 39.43 23.51
C ARG A 24 -23.43 40.73 24.05
N GLU A 25 -22.81 41.88 23.77
CA GLU A 25 -23.39 43.18 24.08
C GLU A 25 -24.75 43.30 23.39
N LYS A 26 -25.74 43.79 24.17
CA LYS A 26 -27.12 43.92 23.77
C LYS A 26 -27.21 45.09 22.79
N ARG A 27 -27.61 44.87 21.55
CA ARG A 27 -28.16 45.94 20.71
C ARG A 27 -29.63 46.17 21.11
N GLU A 28 -30.07 47.43 21.01
CA GLU A 28 -31.43 47.83 21.37
C GLU A 28 -32.44 46.95 20.58
N GLY A 29 -33.29 46.22 21.33
CA GLY A 29 -34.25 45.29 20.75
C GLY A 29 -33.87 43.79 20.76
N ASP A 30 -32.64 43.42 21.11
CA ASP A 30 -32.18 42.00 21.12
C ASP A 30 -32.33 41.36 22.50
N SER A 31 -32.77 40.08 22.52
CA SER A 31 -32.60 39.22 23.69
C SER A 31 -31.12 38.97 23.97
N SER A 32 -30.70 38.87 25.24
CA SER A 32 -29.29 38.57 25.58
C SER A 32 -28.89 37.22 25.02
N VAL A 33 -28.02 37.23 24.00
CA VAL A 33 -27.50 36.03 23.32
C VAL A 33 -26.16 35.65 23.89
N TRP A 34 -26.07 34.43 24.37
CA TRP A 34 -24.81 33.83 24.75
C TRP A 34 -24.14 33.22 23.49
N LYS A 35 -22.87 33.50 23.28
CA LYS A 35 -22.06 32.93 22.18
C LYS A 35 -21.06 31.93 22.75
N ILE A 36 -21.04 30.73 22.23
CA ILE A 36 -19.99 29.77 22.54
C ILE A 36 -18.67 30.32 21.97
N ARG A 37 -17.66 30.45 22.83
CA ARG A 37 -16.33 30.93 22.46
C ARG A 37 -15.48 29.79 21.92
N ASP A 38 -15.51 28.65 22.61
CA ASP A 38 -14.71 27.48 22.27
C ASP A 38 -15.65 26.45 21.63
N GLY A 39 -15.42 26.18 20.32
CA GLY A 39 -16.24 25.22 19.55
C GLY A 39 -16.03 23.78 20.02
N LEU A 40 -17.04 22.95 19.77
CA LEU A 40 -16.97 21.49 19.91
C LEU A 40 -16.20 20.91 18.71
N PHE A 41 -14.91 21.13 18.65
CA PHE A 41 -14.11 20.55 17.58
C PHE A 41 -12.77 20.06 18.10
N VAL A 42 -12.25 19.02 17.46
CA VAL A 42 -10.96 18.40 17.72
C VAL A 42 -10.19 18.34 16.42
N THR A 43 -8.92 18.68 16.46
CA THR A 43 -8.02 18.53 15.32
C THR A 43 -7.44 17.12 15.33
N ILE A 44 -7.63 16.38 14.25
CA ILE A 44 -7.15 15.02 14.06
C ILE A 44 -6.11 15.02 12.96
N PRO A 45 -4.85 14.66 13.26
CA PRO A 45 -3.84 14.43 12.25
C PRO A 45 -4.13 13.11 11.53
N VAL A 46 -4.13 13.16 10.19
CA VAL A 46 -4.33 12.01 9.30
C VAL A 46 -3.14 11.88 8.38
N SER A 47 -2.52 10.72 8.38
CA SER A 47 -1.35 10.39 7.54
C SER A 47 -1.47 9.00 6.97
N GLY A 48 -0.63 8.67 5.98
CA GLY A 48 -0.63 7.33 5.40
C GLY A 48 0.64 7.01 4.62
N THR A 49 0.93 5.72 4.58
CA THR A 49 1.92 5.13 3.69
C THR A 49 1.16 4.48 2.53
N ARG A 50 1.45 4.84 1.29
CA ARG A 50 0.76 4.36 0.06
C ARG A 50 -0.73 4.64 -0.02
N VAL A 51 -1.23 5.56 0.80
CA VAL A 51 -2.62 6.00 0.82
C VAL A 51 -2.62 7.50 0.67
N ASN A 52 -3.21 8.01 -0.42
CA ASN A 52 -3.21 9.44 -0.73
C ASN A 52 -4.54 10.12 -0.36
N GLU A 53 -5.60 9.35 -0.26
CA GLU A 53 -6.96 9.85 0.01
C GLU A 53 -7.70 8.93 0.98
N PHE A 54 -8.61 9.49 1.72
CA PHE A 54 -9.54 8.74 2.56
C PHE A 54 -10.94 9.36 2.50
N SER A 55 -11.93 8.59 2.90
CA SER A 55 -13.29 9.10 3.10
C SER A 55 -13.71 9.00 4.56
N VAL A 56 -14.44 10.01 5.02
CA VAL A 56 -15.09 10.04 6.33
C VAL A 56 -16.46 10.75 6.18
N GLY A 57 -17.53 10.10 6.63
CA GLY A 57 -18.88 10.66 6.50
C GLY A 57 -19.31 10.94 5.05
N GLY A 58 -18.73 10.23 4.07
CA GLY A 58 -19.03 10.43 2.64
C GLY A 58 -18.23 11.57 1.98
N VAL A 59 -17.31 12.22 2.69
CA VAL A 59 -16.43 13.26 2.15
C VAL A 59 -15.05 12.65 1.92
N VAL A 60 -14.51 12.79 0.70
CA VAL A 60 -13.14 12.38 0.35
C VAL A 60 -12.19 13.53 0.61
N ALA A 61 -11.04 13.22 1.20
CA ALA A 61 -10.04 14.19 1.60
C ALA A 61 -8.61 13.60 1.46
N PRO A 62 -7.58 14.44 1.22
CA PRO A 62 -6.21 13.99 1.08
C PRO A 62 -5.61 13.51 2.40
N VAL A 63 -4.64 12.62 2.33
CA VAL A 63 -3.86 12.10 3.46
C VAL A 63 -2.50 12.80 3.47
N GLY A 64 -1.96 13.09 4.66
CA GLY A 64 -0.56 13.56 4.78
C GLY A 64 0.42 12.46 4.40
N ALA A 65 1.58 12.85 3.88
CA ALA A 65 2.55 11.92 3.29
C ALA A 65 3.09 10.88 4.29
N ASP A 66 3.24 11.27 5.55
CA ASP A 66 3.74 10.41 6.62
C ASP A 66 3.31 10.92 8.01
N GLN A 67 3.75 10.24 9.07
CA GLN A 67 3.42 10.65 10.45
C GLN A 67 4.09 11.96 10.89
N THR A 68 5.13 12.41 10.19
CA THR A 68 5.84 13.67 10.51
C THR A 68 5.22 14.87 9.82
N THR A 69 4.50 14.62 8.72
CA THR A 69 3.80 15.63 7.90
C THR A 69 2.31 15.26 7.70
N PRO A 70 1.54 15.04 8.78
CA PRO A 70 0.13 14.70 8.67
C PRO A 70 -0.69 15.90 8.17
N THR A 71 -1.80 15.60 7.52
CA THR A 71 -2.82 16.63 7.24
C THR A 71 -3.77 16.71 8.42
N GLU A 72 -4.03 17.92 8.89
CA GLU A 72 -4.91 18.15 10.05
C GLU A 72 -6.36 18.38 9.61
N TYR A 73 -7.27 17.64 10.23
CA TYR A 73 -8.71 17.78 10.00
C TYR A 73 -9.44 18.17 11.28
N VAL A 74 -10.40 19.08 11.14
CA VAL A 74 -11.22 19.54 12.25
C VAL A 74 -12.53 18.77 12.23
N LEU A 75 -12.77 17.99 13.29
CA LEU A 75 -13.98 17.18 13.44
C LEU A 75 -14.71 17.50 14.74
N PHE A 76 -16.01 17.26 14.78
CA PHE A 76 -16.77 17.27 16.02
C PHE A 76 -16.55 15.98 16.81
N PRO A 77 -16.78 15.96 18.12
CA PRO A 77 -16.82 14.72 18.88
C PRO A 77 -17.81 13.72 18.26
N GLY A 78 -17.37 12.46 18.14
CA GLY A 78 -18.17 11.44 17.48
C GLY A 78 -17.39 10.15 17.24
N VAL A 79 -18.09 9.19 16.64
CA VAL A 79 -17.47 7.95 16.14
C VAL A 79 -17.38 8.04 14.62
N TYR A 80 -16.17 7.94 14.11
CA TYR A 80 -15.88 8.10 12.71
C TYR A 80 -15.19 6.85 12.15
N SER A 81 -15.65 6.42 10.99
CA SER A 81 -14.97 5.40 10.19
C SER A 81 -14.22 6.11 9.06
N PHE A 82 -12.91 6.06 9.12
CA PHE A 82 -12.01 6.56 8.09
C PHE A 82 -11.71 5.41 7.14
N LYS A 83 -12.00 5.56 5.87
CA LYS A 83 -11.79 4.53 4.85
C LYS A 83 -10.75 5.02 3.86
N PRO A 84 -9.68 4.26 3.60
CA PRO A 84 -8.75 4.59 2.52
C PRO A 84 -9.48 4.60 1.18
N GLU A 85 -9.15 5.57 0.33
CA GLU A 85 -9.72 5.71 -1.01
C GLU A 85 -8.59 5.84 -2.05
N GLY A 86 -8.92 5.66 -3.31
CA GLY A 86 -7.96 5.83 -4.40
C GLY A 86 -6.80 4.83 -4.37
N LEU A 87 -6.96 3.69 -3.69
CA LEU A 87 -5.94 2.63 -3.66
C LEU A 87 -5.78 2.05 -5.06
N GLY A 88 -4.53 1.91 -5.51
CA GLY A 88 -4.23 1.14 -6.71
C GLY A 88 -4.55 -0.34 -6.53
N ALA A 89 -4.70 -1.08 -7.64
CA ALA A 89 -5.04 -2.51 -7.64
C ALA A 89 -4.10 -3.39 -6.78
N TYR A 90 -2.89 -2.91 -6.51
CA TYR A 90 -1.81 -3.66 -5.87
C TYR A 90 -1.53 -3.25 -4.42
N VAL A 91 -2.39 -2.41 -3.84
CA VAL A 91 -2.24 -1.90 -2.46
C VAL A 91 -3.52 -2.18 -1.68
N ASP A 92 -3.37 -2.75 -0.50
CA ASP A 92 -4.45 -2.89 0.48
C ASP A 92 -4.15 -2.01 1.70
N ALA A 93 -5.19 -1.36 2.23
CA ALA A 93 -5.10 -0.63 3.49
C ALA A 93 -6.39 -0.81 4.30
N PRO A 94 -6.29 -1.09 5.60
CA PRO A 94 -7.47 -1.25 6.45
C PRO A 94 -8.13 0.09 6.76
N SER A 95 -9.45 0.06 6.97
CA SER A 95 -10.19 1.19 7.53
C SER A 95 -9.89 1.37 9.00
N ALA A 96 -9.89 2.61 9.48
CA ALA A 96 -9.72 2.95 10.89
C ALA A 96 -11.03 3.49 11.49
N THR A 97 -11.38 3.04 12.69
CA THR A 97 -12.49 3.62 13.45
C THR A 97 -11.93 4.37 14.65
N VAL A 98 -12.28 5.64 14.76
CA VAL A 98 -11.81 6.53 15.83
C VAL A 98 -12.99 7.10 16.60
N VAL A 99 -12.89 7.07 17.92
CA VAL A 99 -13.83 7.71 18.84
C VAL A 99 -13.21 9.02 19.30
N ILE A 100 -13.82 10.13 18.94
CA ILE A 100 -13.39 11.48 19.32
C ILE A 100 -14.27 11.93 20.47
N GLU A 101 -13.75 11.91 21.69
CA GLU A 101 -14.55 12.13 22.88
C GLU A 101 -14.58 13.58 23.35
N ASN A 102 -13.47 14.31 23.33
CA ASN A 102 -13.46 15.63 23.94
C ASN A 102 -12.44 16.60 23.33
N GLY A 103 -12.87 17.81 23.03
CA GLY A 103 -12.03 18.93 22.64
C GLY A 103 -11.39 19.71 23.80
N ALA A 104 -11.49 19.26 25.05
CA ALA A 104 -10.82 19.90 26.16
C ALA A 104 -9.32 19.59 26.10
N ARG A 105 -8.51 20.63 26.01
CA ARG A 105 -7.04 20.58 26.17
C ARG A 105 -6.72 20.08 27.57
N SER A 106 -6.67 18.78 27.75
CA SER A 106 -6.06 18.16 28.90
C SER A 106 -4.66 17.72 28.51
N SER A 107 -3.67 18.11 29.28
CA SER A 107 -2.25 17.83 29.08
C SER A 107 -1.85 16.34 29.18
N SER A 108 -2.82 15.44 29.17
CA SER A 108 -2.62 13.99 29.35
C SER A 108 -3.39 13.09 28.38
N TYR A 109 -4.04 13.63 27.34
CA TYR A 109 -4.69 12.81 26.32
C TYR A 109 -3.82 12.75 25.06
N GLU A 110 -3.45 11.55 24.66
CA GLU A 110 -2.95 11.30 23.33
C GLU A 110 -3.98 11.85 22.33
N THR A 111 -3.55 12.77 21.50
CA THR A 111 -4.39 13.29 20.41
C THR A 111 -4.70 12.12 19.52
N ALA A 112 -5.98 11.78 19.38
CA ALA A 112 -6.38 10.74 18.45
C ALA A 112 -5.79 11.07 17.07
N SER A 113 -5.06 10.14 16.49
CA SER A 113 -4.48 10.27 15.15
C SER A 113 -4.93 9.10 14.29
N VAL A 114 -4.97 9.31 12.99
CA VAL A 114 -5.22 8.26 12.01
C VAL A 114 -3.99 8.08 11.14
N HIS A 115 -3.48 6.87 11.12
CA HIS A 115 -2.44 6.47 10.18
C HIS A 115 -2.92 5.28 9.37
N PHE A 116 -2.87 5.40 8.04
CA PHE A 116 -3.15 4.30 7.13
C PHE A 116 -1.84 3.64 6.73
N ASP A 117 -1.74 2.35 7.00
CA ASP A 117 -0.58 1.55 6.61
C ASP A 117 -0.93 0.71 5.37
N GLY A 118 -0.66 1.27 4.20
CA GLY A 118 -0.87 0.60 2.93
C GLY A 118 0.20 -0.47 2.69
N THR A 119 -0.21 -1.68 2.37
CA THR A 119 0.66 -2.84 2.12
C THR A 119 0.52 -3.33 0.70
N LEU A 120 1.63 -3.80 0.10
CA LEU A 120 1.60 -4.46 -1.20
C LEU A 120 0.90 -5.81 -1.07
N ASN A 121 -0.12 -6.04 -1.91
CA ASN A 121 -1.05 -7.15 -1.74
C ASN A 121 -0.63 -8.45 -2.45
N ALA A 122 -1.47 -9.49 -2.31
CA ALA A 122 -1.22 -10.79 -2.89
C ALA A 122 -1.32 -10.80 -4.43
N GLU A 123 -2.07 -9.86 -5.02
CA GLU A 123 -2.21 -9.75 -6.47
C GLU A 123 -0.89 -9.32 -7.10
N LEU A 124 -0.18 -8.36 -6.51
CA LEU A 124 1.16 -7.97 -6.95
C LEU A 124 2.15 -9.14 -6.92
N ARG A 125 2.10 -9.96 -5.86
CA ARG A 125 2.91 -11.18 -5.77
C ARG A 125 2.58 -12.17 -6.89
N GLY A 126 1.29 -12.29 -7.23
CA GLY A 126 0.83 -13.11 -8.36
C GLY A 126 1.38 -12.63 -9.70
N GLU A 127 1.43 -11.30 -9.91
CA GLU A 127 2.04 -10.71 -11.10
C GLU A 127 3.56 -10.96 -11.17
N ALA A 128 4.26 -10.81 -10.04
CA ALA A 128 5.70 -11.10 -9.97
C ALA A 128 5.99 -12.58 -10.33
N LEU A 129 5.21 -13.51 -9.79
CA LEU A 129 5.33 -14.94 -10.13
C LEU A 129 5.05 -15.20 -11.62
N ARG A 130 4.06 -14.54 -12.18
CA ARG A 130 3.70 -14.65 -13.61
C ARG A 130 4.83 -14.14 -14.50
N ALA A 131 5.43 -13.00 -14.13
CA ALA A 131 6.60 -12.44 -14.84
C ALA A 131 7.81 -13.38 -14.80
N MET A 132 8.13 -13.96 -13.62
CA MET A 132 9.20 -14.94 -13.48
C MET A 132 8.99 -16.17 -14.35
N ARG A 133 7.76 -16.73 -14.36
CA ARG A 133 7.42 -17.86 -15.21
C ARG A 133 7.59 -17.54 -16.69
N GLY A 134 7.13 -16.36 -17.11
CA GLY A 134 7.29 -15.88 -18.48
C GLY A 134 8.77 -15.79 -18.90
N ALA A 135 9.61 -15.20 -18.04
CA ALA A 135 11.04 -15.07 -18.29
C ALA A 135 11.74 -16.42 -18.41
N VAL A 136 11.43 -17.39 -17.54
CA VAL A 136 11.97 -18.76 -17.62
C VAL A 136 11.52 -19.44 -18.92
N GLN A 137 10.25 -19.33 -19.31
CA GLN A 137 9.75 -19.89 -20.56
C GLN A 137 10.41 -19.27 -21.79
N GLU A 138 10.62 -17.97 -21.77
CA GLU A 138 11.31 -17.26 -22.86
C GLU A 138 12.76 -17.75 -23.02
N CYS A 139 13.48 -17.92 -21.92
CA CYS A 139 14.85 -18.44 -21.91
C CYS A 139 14.93 -19.94 -22.22
N ALA A 140 13.84 -20.68 -22.04
CA ALA A 140 13.72 -22.10 -22.42
C ALA A 140 13.20 -22.30 -23.84
N THR A 141 13.15 -21.27 -24.66
CA THR A 141 12.67 -21.34 -26.05
C THR A 141 13.80 -20.97 -27.01
N LEU A 142 14.09 -21.85 -27.98
CA LEU A 142 15.10 -21.59 -29.00
C LEU A 142 14.74 -20.32 -29.80
N GLY A 143 15.75 -19.49 -30.04
CA GLY A 143 15.60 -18.18 -30.68
C GLY A 143 15.45 -17.03 -29.68
N THR A 144 14.62 -17.16 -28.65
CA THR A 144 14.50 -16.15 -27.59
C THR A 144 15.49 -16.35 -26.44
N ASN A 145 16.05 -17.57 -26.30
CA ASN A 145 17.11 -17.90 -25.32
C ASN A 145 18.38 -17.04 -25.44
N MET A 146 18.60 -16.42 -26.61
CA MET A 146 19.77 -15.55 -26.85
C MET A 146 19.66 -14.15 -26.24
N LYS A 147 18.52 -13.79 -25.63
CA LYS A 147 18.36 -12.50 -24.97
C LYS A 147 19.32 -12.32 -23.80
N ALA A 148 19.77 -11.07 -23.60
CA ALA A 148 20.76 -10.72 -22.57
C ALA A 148 20.30 -11.07 -21.14
N GLY A 149 19.00 -11.12 -20.87
CA GLY A 149 18.43 -11.50 -19.56
C GLY A 149 18.46 -12.99 -19.27
N CYS A 150 18.74 -13.86 -20.25
CA CYS A 150 18.82 -15.29 -20.03
C CYS A 150 20.20 -15.72 -19.50
N PRO A 151 20.29 -16.79 -18.67
CA PRO A 151 21.55 -17.33 -18.19
C PRO A 151 22.50 -17.67 -19.33
N SER A 152 23.80 -17.51 -19.10
CA SER A 152 24.84 -17.77 -20.12
C SER A 152 24.78 -19.21 -20.63
N GLU A 153 24.41 -20.13 -19.76
CA GLU A 153 24.36 -21.57 -20.04
C GLU A 153 23.30 -21.96 -21.06
N VAL A 154 22.25 -21.14 -21.23
CA VAL A 154 21.23 -21.36 -22.27
C VAL A 154 21.45 -20.51 -23.52
N ARG A 155 22.41 -19.55 -23.49
CA ARG A 155 22.75 -18.68 -24.62
C ARG A 155 23.88 -19.25 -25.47
N SER A 156 23.62 -20.39 -26.11
CA SER A 156 24.60 -21.01 -26.99
C SER A 156 23.96 -21.41 -28.33
N ALA A 157 24.69 -21.15 -29.42
CA ALA A 157 24.25 -21.53 -30.76
C ALA A 157 24.26 -23.05 -30.97
N ASN A 158 24.95 -23.78 -30.09
CA ASN A 158 25.11 -25.26 -30.19
C ASN A 158 23.97 -26.00 -29.45
N ILE A 159 23.03 -25.31 -28.88
CA ILE A 159 21.88 -25.94 -28.20
C ILE A 159 20.84 -26.39 -29.23
N SER A 160 20.48 -27.67 -29.17
CA SER A 160 19.50 -28.29 -30.06
C SER A 160 18.10 -28.36 -29.43
N GLU A 161 18.02 -28.38 -28.09
CA GLU A 161 16.76 -28.49 -27.36
C GLU A 161 16.85 -27.75 -26.03
N LEU A 162 15.81 -26.98 -25.74
CA LEU A 162 15.59 -26.31 -24.47
C LEU A 162 14.15 -26.59 -24.01
N VAL A 163 13.98 -27.00 -22.76
CA VAL A 163 12.66 -27.26 -22.17
C VAL A 163 12.64 -26.74 -20.76
N ALA A 164 11.67 -25.88 -20.43
CA ALA A 164 11.37 -25.54 -19.03
C ALA A 164 10.68 -26.74 -18.38
N SER A 165 11.45 -27.60 -17.71
CA SER A 165 10.93 -28.80 -17.04
C SER A 165 10.24 -28.46 -15.73
N THR A 166 10.64 -27.37 -15.08
CA THR A 166 9.98 -26.83 -13.88
C THR A 166 9.95 -25.31 -13.93
N LEU A 167 8.76 -24.72 -13.67
CA LEU A 167 8.57 -23.29 -13.52
C LEU A 167 8.50 -22.91 -12.04
N PRO A 168 8.81 -21.67 -11.65
CA PRO A 168 8.62 -21.22 -10.29
C PRO A 168 7.19 -21.47 -9.83
N ALA A 169 7.01 -22.19 -8.71
CA ALA A 169 5.69 -22.55 -8.17
C ALA A 169 5.19 -21.53 -7.16
N THR A 170 6.12 -20.99 -6.35
CA THR A 170 5.84 -20.05 -5.27
C THR A 170 6.72 -18.81 -5.38
N VAL A 171 6.30 -17.78 -4.68
CA VAL A 171 7.04 -16.52 -4.56
C VAL A 171 7.02 -16.04 -3.12
N GLU A 172 8.15 -15.58 -2.63
CA GLU A 172 8.33 -15.00 -1.30
C GLU A 172 8.81 -13.55 -1.41
N ASN A 173 8.59 -12.77 -0.35
CA ASN A 173 9.12 -11.42 -0.30
C ASN A 173 10.65 -11.46 -0.23
N GLY A 174 11.31 -10.64 -1.03
CA GLY A 174 12.75 -10.45 -0.98
C GLY A 174 13.19 -9.55 0.19
N SER A 175 14.48 -9.21 0.19
CA SER A 175 15.08 -8.36 1.25
C SER A 175 14.70 -6.88 1.15
N LYS A 176 14.24 -6.44 0.01
CA LYS A 176 13.80 -5.05 -0.24
C LYS A 176 12.32 -5.05 -0.56
N GLU A 177 11.67 -3.95 -0.26
CA GLU A 177 10.29 -3.74 -0.64
C GLU A 177 10.12 -3.79 -2.16
N GLY A 178 9.02 -4.39 -2.63
CA GLY A 178 8.79 -4.62 -4.06
C GLY A 178 9.71 -5.66 -4.70
N SER A 179 10.60 -6.30 -3.95
CA SER A 179 11.42 -7.41 -4.45
C SER A 179 10.82 -8.75 -4.04
N TYR A 180 10.92 -9.71 -4.92
CA TYR A 180 10.35 -11.05 -4.78
C TYR A 180 11.34 -12.11 -5.22
N VAL A 181 11.35 -13.26 -4.53
CA VAL A 181 12.19 -14.42 -4.85
C VAL A 181 11.27 -15.57 -5.20
N GLY A 182 11.45 -16.14 -6.38
CA GLY A 182 10.70 -17.33 -6.83
C GLY A 182 11.34 -18.61 -6.31
N SER A 183 10.53 -19.67 -6.21
CA SER A 183 11.10 -21.02 -6.06
C SER A 183 11.92 -21.39 -7.29
N ASP A 184 12.82 -22.38 -7.12
CA ASP A 184 13.70 -22.83 -8.18
C ASP A 184 12.92 -23.25 -9.45
N ALA A 185 13.45 -22.82 -10.59
CA ALA A 185 13.02 -23.30 -11.90
C ALA A 185 14.09 -24.26 -12.46
N VAL A 186 13.71 -25.12 -13.39
CA VAL A 186 14.64 -26.03 -14.06
C VAL A 186 14.47 -25.92 -15.57
N ILE A 187 15.58 -25.69 -16.27
CA ILE A 187 15.65 -25.74 -17.73
C ILE A 187 16.52 -26.94 -18.13
N SER A 188 15.93 -27.88 -18.84
CA SER A 188 16.68 -29.00 -19.43
C SER A 188 17.27 -28.56 -20.76
N VAL A 189 18.59 -28.74 -20.90
CA VAL A 189 19.38 -28.30 -22.06
C VAL A 189 20.00 -29.49 -22.73
N ARG A 190 19.85 -29.63 -24.05
CA ARG A 190 20.58 -30.59 -24.89
C ARG A 190 21.49 -29.82 -25.85
N ASP A 191 22.76 -30.12 -25.79
CA ASP A 191 23.82 -29.53 -26.63
C ASP A 191 24.18 -30.46 -27.78
N THR A 192 24.43 -29.90 -28.96
CA THR A 192 24.91 -30.65 -30.14
C THR A 192 26.41 -30.66 -30.26
N SER A 193 27.15 -29.82 -29.52
CA SER A 193 28.61 -29.72 -29.62
C SER A 193 29.29 -30.89 -28.92
N GLY A 194 29.78 -31.87 -29.71
CA GLY A 194 30.62 -32.96 -29.22
C GLY A 194 29.89 -34.13 -28.58
N ALA A 195 28.59 -34.19 -28.61
CA ALA A 195 27.85 -35.30 -28.05
C ALA A 195 27.74 -36.44 -29.08
N ALA A 196 28.31 -37.60 -28.72
CA ALA A 196 27.91 -38.87 -29.34
C ALA A 196 26.36 -38.96 -29.28
N LEU A 197 25.75 -39.49 -30.34
CA LEU A 197 24.34 -39.79 -30.41
C LEU A 197 23.86 -40.43 -29.10
N GLY A 198 23.04 -39.71 -28.32
CA GLY A 198 22.47 -40.18 -27.04
C GLY A 198 22.87 -39.41 -25.76
N ALA A 199 23.54 -38.25 -25.86
CA ALA A 199 23.80 -37.42 -24.68
C ALA A 199 22.52 -37.06 -23.98
N GLN A 200 22.44 -37.36 -22.67
CA GLN A 200 21.33 -37.00 -21.83
C GLN A 200 21.27 -35.49 -21.69
N PRO A 201 20.04 -34.91 -21.66
CA PRO A 201 19.92 -33.50 -21.33
C PRO A 201 20.47 -33.25 -19.93
N ARG A 202 21.03 -32.06 -19.73
CA ARG A 202 21.46 -31.59 -18.41
C ARG A 202 20.41 -30.60 -17.87
N ASP A 203 20.11 -30.70 -16.60
CA ASP A 203 19.22 -29.79 -15.92
C ASP A 203 20.00 -28.62 -15.32
N LEU A 204 19.56 -27.42 -15.61
CA LEU A 204 20.04 -26.16 -15.02
C LEU A 204 19.03 -25.66 -14.02
N ILE A 205 19.45 -25.51 -12.77
CA ILE A 205 18.64 -24.89 -11.73
C ILE A 205 18.77 -23.38 -11.88
N ILE A 206 17.63 -22.72 -12.06
CA ILE A 206 17.52 -21.27 -12.27
C ILE A 206 16.90 -20.63 -11.03
N LYS A 207 17.62 -19.71 -10.42
CA LYS A 207 17.09 -18.85 -9.37
C LYS A 207 16.42 -17.65 -10.01
N THR A 208 15.18 -17.37 -9.62
CA THR A 208 14.42 -16.26 -10.19
C THR A 208 14.18 -15.18 -9.14
N THR A 209 14.40 -13.94 -9.53
CA THR A 209 14.05 -12.78 -8.72
C THR A 209 13.27 -11.78 -9.58
N ALA A 210 12.29 -11.11 -8.97
CA ALA A 210 11.55 -10.02 -9.60
C ALA A 210 11.62 -8.78 -8.75
N THR A 211 11.72 -7.63 -9.39
CA THR A 211 11.65 -6.32 -8.74
C THR A 211 10.57 -5.50 -9.40
N VAL A 212 9.62 -5.04 -8.61
CA VAL A 212 8.55 -4.13 -9.02
C VAL A 212 9.06 -2.72 -8.91
N GLU A 213 8.84 -1.92 -9.94
CA GLU A 213 9.11 -0.49 -9.89
C GLU A 213 8.08 0.20 -8.99
N LEU A 214 8.58 0.92 -7.98
CA LEU A 214 7.75 1.70 -7.05
C LEU A 214 7.97 3.19 -7.29
N SER A 215 6.90 3.97 -7.18
CA SER A 215 6.96 5.43 -7.14
C SER A 215 7.58 5.93 -5.83
N ASP A 216 7.84 7.23 -5.71
CA ASP A 216 8.34 7.85 -4.47
C ASP A 216 7.36 7.64 -3.29
N ALA A 217 6.08 7.46 -3.56
CA ALA A 217 5.07 7.12 -2.55
C ALA A 217 5.03 5.62 -2.21
N GLY A 218 5.91 4.78 -2.78
CA GLY A 218 5.96 3.34 -2.58
C GLY A 218 4.83 2.56 -3.27
N VAL A 219 4.08 3.19 -4.15
CA VAL A 219 2.99 2.55 -4.93
C VAL A 219 3.57 1.95 -6.20
N PRO A 220 3.17 0.73 -6.62
CA PRO A 220 3.62 0.13 -7.87
C PRO A 220 3.35 1.02 -9.08
N VAL A 221 4.39 1.25 -9.89
CA VAL A 221 4.25 1.89 -11.20
C VAL A 221 3.57 0.90 -12.14
N THR A 222 2.57 1.37 -12.89
CA THR A 222 1.84 0.55 -13.85
C THR A 222 2.06 1.04 -15.28
N ASP A 223 2.01 0.11 -16.23
CA ASP A 223 2.00 0.43 -17.66
C ASP A 223 0.63 0.96 -18.12
N ILE A 224 0.48 1.18 -19.43
CA ILE A 224 -0.76 1.68 -20.04
C ILE A 224 -1.96 0.73 -19.87
N ASP A 225 -1.70 -0.56 -19.66
CA ASP A 225 -2.72 -1.59 -19.43
C ASP A 225 -3.03 -1.77 -17.94
N GLY A 226 -2.42 -0.98 -17.06
CA GLY A 226 -2.58 -1.06 -15.62
C GLY A 226 -1.81 -2.20 -14.96
N LYS A 227 -0.88 -2.86 -15.67
CA LYS A 227 -0.03 -3.91 -15.13
C LYS A 227 1.21 -3.32 -14.46
N PRO A 228 1.70 -3.93 -13.37
CA PRO A 228 2.89 -3.43 -12.69
C PRO A 228 4.13 -3.59 -13.57
N VAL A 229 5.00 -2.58 -13.56
CA VAL A 229 6.31 -2.64 -14.22
C VAL A 229 7.22 -3.53 -13.39
N ILE A 230 7.61 -4.69 -13.95
CA ILE A 230 8.39 -5.72 -13.25
C ILE A 230 9.63 -6.06 -14.06
N SER A 231 10.79 -5.98 -13.41
CA SER A 231 12.07 -6.49 -13.93
C SER A 231 12.37 -7.85 -13.33
N VAL A 232 12.73 -8.82 -14.16
CA VAL A 232 13.08 -10.20 -13.73
C VAL A 232 14.54 -10.46 -14.01
N MET A 233 15.22 -11.07 -13.03
CA MET A 233 16.57 -11.65 -13.17
C MET A 233 16.48 -13.17 -12.99
N LEU A 234 17.23 -13.89 -13.84
CA LEU A 234 17.37 -15.33 -13.86
C LEU A 234 18.81 -15.74 -13.56
#